data_7abee82c7cb39f8fc7c86478f608953d
#
_entry.id   7abee82c7cb39f8fc7c86478f608953d
#
_cell.length_a   1.000
_cell.length_b   1.000
_cell.length_c   1.000
_cell.angle_alpha   90.00
_cell.angle_beta   90.00
_cell.angle_gamma   90.00
#
_symmetry.space_group_name_H-M   'P 1'
#
loop_
_entity.id
_entity.type
_entity.pdbx_description
1 polymer ?
#
loop_
_entity_poly.entity_id
_entity_poly.type
_entity_poly.pdbx_seq_one_letter_code
_entity_poly.pdbx_strand_id
1 'polypeptide(L)'
;FLKCTEHKNFAIIDGAMNDLIRPALYSAYMEIIPVDIREEGEARCFDLVGPVCESSDFLGKDRELNIEAGDLLAVCSAGAYGFGMSSNYNARNRAAEVMVDDNQVHLIRKRETIADQLRGEAVLPG
;
A
#
# COMPACT_ATOMS: atom_id res chain seq x y z
N PHE A 1 -10.09 3.56 -5.76
CA PHE A 1 -10.70 4.42 -6.81
C PHE A 1 -9.93 4.26 -8.12
N LEU A 2 -10.66 4.11 -9.24
CA LEU A 2 -10.05 3.98 -10.58
C LEU A 2 -10.23 5.28 -11.36
N LYS A 3 -9.16 5.76 -11.98
CA LYS A 3 -9.16 6.91 -12.89
C LYS A 3 -8.64 6.45 -14.25
N CYS A 4 -9.53 6.36 -15.22
CA CYS A 4 -9.19 6.02 -16.60
C CYS A 4 -9.14 7.28 -17.47
N THR A 5 -8.06 7.44 -18.23
CA THR A 5 -7.87 8.54 -19.17
C THR A 5 -7.52 7.98 -20.54
N GLU A 6 -7.49 8.83 -21.57
CA GLU A 6 -7.11 8.44 -22.93
C GLU A 6 -5.66 7.93 -23.02
N HIS A 7 -4.80 8.34 -22.11
CA HIS A 7 -3.36 8.03 -22.17
C HIS A 7 -2.92 7.01 -21.12
N LYS A 8 -3.53 7.00 -19.93
CA LYS A 8 -3.11 6.17 -18.82
C LYS A 8 -4.23 5.95 -17.80
N ASN A 9 -4.27 4.75 -17.20
CA ASN A 9 -5.18 4.46 -16.11
C ASN A 9 -4.43 4.41 -14.78
N PHE A 10 -5.08 4.89 -13.74
CA PHE A 10 -4.57 4.88 -12.38
C PHE A 10 -5.52 4.13 -11.45
N ALA A 11 -4.97 3.23 -10.66
CA ALA A 11 -5.62 2.66 -9.51
C ALA A 11 -5.11 3.38 -8.27
N ILE A 12 -5.93 4.27 -7.70
CA ILE A 12 -5.60 5.01 -6.47
C ILE A 12 -5.99 4.12 -5.30
N ILE A 13 -4.99 3.69 -4.55
CA ILE A 13 -5.13 2.74 -3.44
C ILE A 13 -4.92 3.44 -2.10
N ASP A 14 -5.23 2.77 -1.01
CA ASP A 14 -5.04 3.28 0.36
C ASP A 14 -3.63 3.01 0.93
N GLY A 15 -2.88 2.08 0.35
CA GLY A 15 -1.46 1.92 0.60
C GLY A 15 -0.62 3.01 -0.06
N ALA A 16 0.54 3.33 0.50
CA ALA A 16 1.42 4.39 -0.01
C ALA A 16 2.91 4.01 0.12
N MET A 17 3.77 4.88 -0.42
CA MET A 17 5.21 4.71 -0.32
C MET A 17 5.72 4.63 1.13
N ASN A 18 4.99 5.18 2.10
CA ASN A 18 5.33 5.06 3.52
C ASN A 18 5.12 3.65 4.06
N ASP A 19 4.21 2.87 3.47
CA ASP A 19 3.94 1.48 3.83
C ASP A 19 4.93 0.54 3.16
N LEU A 20 5.24 0.79 1.87
CA LEU A 20 6.14 0.00 1.05
C LEU A 20 6.98 0.88 0.12
N ILE A 21 8.18 1.24 0.59
CA ILE A 21 9.06 2.20 -0.12
C ILE A 21 9.84 1.58 -1.29
N ARG A 22 10.00 0.27 -1.34
CA ARG A 22 10.90 -0.39 -2.29
C ARG A 22 10.62 -0.11 -3.76
N PRO A 23 9.37 -0.05 -4.26
CA PRO A 23 9.08 0.33 -5.63
C PRO A 23 9.58 1.74 -5.96
N ALA A 24 9.36 2.70 -5.07
CA ALA A 24 9.78 4.09 -5.27
C ALA A 24 11.31 4.27 -5.17
N LEU A 25 11.93 3.63 -4.16
CA LEU A 25 13.35 3.84 -3.83
C LEU A 25 14.30 3.05 -4.74
N TYR A 26 13.92 1.83 -5.12
CA TYR A 26 14.80 0.91 -5.84
C TYR A 26 14.26 0.52 -7.22
N SER A 27 13.11 1.05 -7.64
CA SER A 27 12.39 0.56 -8.82
C SER A 27 12.09 -0.94 -8.73
N ALA A 28 11.92 -1.45 -7.49
CA ALA A 28 11.69 -2.85 -7.25
C ALA A 28 10.34 -3.28 -7.84
N TYR A 29 10.38 -4.33 -8.64
CA TYR A 29 9.16 -4.98 -9.08
C TYR A 29 8.58 -5.79 -7.92
N MET A 30 7.34 -5.49 -7.56
CA MET A 30 6.54 -6.25 -6.60
C MET A 30 5.31 -6.74 -7.35
N GLU A 31 5.03 -8.03 -7.32
CA GLU A 31 3.83 -8.57 -7.92
C GLU A 31 2.59 -8.06 -7.18
N ILE A 32 1.57 -7.65 -7.92
CA ILE A 32 0.32 -7.15 -7.38
C ILE A 32 -0.82 -7.95 -8.00
N ILE A 33 -1.63 -8.55 -7.14
CA ILE A 33 -2.73 -9.41 -7.56
C ILE A 33 -4.04 -8.96 -6.90
N PRO A 34 -5.19 -9.14 -7.58
CA PRO A 34 -6.48 -9.04 -6.91
C PRO A 34 -6.62 -10.17 -5.88
N VAL A 35 -7.22 -9.87 -4.73
CA VAL A 35 -7.52 -10.89 -3.70
C VAL A 35 -8.65 -11.79 -4.19
N ASP A 36 -9.66 -11.19 -4.81
CA ASP A 36 -10.76 -11.92 -5.45
C ASP A 36 -10.58 -11.87 -6.96
N ILE A 37 -10.39 -13.04 -7.58
CA ILE A 37 -10.19 -13.15 -9.02
C ILE A 37 -11.54 -13.05 -9.72
N ARG A 38 -11.66 -12.13 -10.68
CA ARG A 38 -12.83 -11.99 -11.52
C ARG A 38 -12.71 -12.89 -12.74
N GLU A 39 -13.74 -13.69 -13.00
CA GLU A 39 -13.82 -14.54 -14.20
C GLU A 39 -14.27 -13.75 -15.44
N GLU A 40 -15.04 -12.68 -15.21
CA GLU A 40 -15.56 -11.80 -16.27
C GLU A 40 -14.85 -10.43 -16.25
N GLY A 41 -14.85 -9.77 -17.40
CA GLY A 41 -14.23 -8.46 -17.59
C GLY A 41 -12.91 -8.52 -18.34
N GLU A 42 -12.35 -7.36 -18.63
CA GLU A 42 -11.09 -7.22 -19.37
C GLU A 42 -10.00 -6.65 -18.45
N ALA A 43 -8.82 -7.25 -18.51
CA ALA A 43 -7.65 -6.68 -17.89
C ALA A 43 -7.28 -5.37 -18.59
N ARG A 44 -6.91 -4.37 -17.78
CA ARG A 44 -6.41 -3.08 -18.26
C ARG A 44 -5.10 -2.76 -17.58
N CYS A 45 -4.28 -1.97 -18.25
CA CYS A 45 -3.00 -1.52 -17.71
C CYS A 45 -3.22 -0.35 -16.73
N PHE A 46 -2.73 -0.48 -15.50
CA PHE A 46 -2.83 0.52 -14.44
C PHE A 46 -1.46 0.86 -13.84
N ASP A 47 -1.28 2.13 -13.47
CA ASP A 47 -0.34 2.50 -12.41
C ASP A 47 -1.09 2.48 -11.07
N LEU A 48 -0.53 1.77 -10.10
CA LEU A 48 -1.03 1.76 -8.73
C LEU A 48 -0.33 2.84 -7.93
N VAL A 49 -1.10 3.86 -7.55
CA VAL A 49 -0.59 5.07 -6.88
C VAL A 49 -1.25 5.23 -5.52
N GLY A 50 -0.48 5.70 -4.55
CA GLY A 50 -0.98 5.97 -3.21
C GLY A 50 -1.64 7.36 -3.10
N PRO A 51 -2.12 7.71 -1.89
CA PRO A 51 -2.78 8.97 -1.61
C PRO A 51 -1.81 10.10 -1.22
N VAL A 52 -0.51 9.86 -1.19
CA VAL A 52 0.48 10.87 -0.83
C VAL A 52 0.74 11.81 -2.00
N CYS A 53 0.83 13.10 -1.72
CA CYS A 53 1.05 14.15 -2.72
C CYS A 53 2.53 14.19 -3.17
N GLU A 54 2.99 13.08 -3.74
CA GLU A 54 4.38 12.83 -4.13
C GLU A 54 4.42 12.08 -5.45
N SER A 55 5.24 12.50 -6.40
CA SER A 55 5.36 11.85 -7.70
C SER A 55 5.91 10.42 -7.64
N SER A 56 6.60 10.10 -6.56
CA SER A 56 7.14 8.77 -6.26
C SER A 56 6.17 7.88 -5.47
N ASP A 57 4.97 8.35 -5.16
CA ASP A 57 3.98 7.55 -4.43
C ASP A 57 3.27 6.54 -5.34
N PHE A 58 3.99 5.52 -5.73
CA PHE A 58 3.47 4.40 -6.49
C PHE A 58 3.96 3.06 -5.90
N LEU A 59 3.12 2.03 -6.01
CA LEU A 59 3.45 0.65 -5.62
C LEU A 59 3.71 -0.23 -6.84
N GLY A 60 3.23 0.14 -8.01
CA GLY A 60 3.49 -0.55 -9.26
C GLY A 60 3.11 0.30 -10.45
N LYS A 61 3.84 0.15 -11.54
CA LYS A 61 3.56 0.79 -12.83
C LYS A 61 3.29 -0.26 -13.88
N ASP A 62 2.44 0.10 -14.85
CA ASP A 62 2.12 -0.72 -16.01
C ASP A 62 1.68 -2.16 -15.64
N ARG A 63 0.71 -2.26 -14.70
CA ARG A 63 0.17 -3.54 -14.24
C ARG A 63 -1.11 -3.90 -14.98
N GLU A 64 -1.12 -5.06 -15.60
CA GLU A 64 -2.35 -5.60 -16.21
C GLU A 64 -3.22 -6.25 -15.13
N LEU A 65 -4.36 -5.63 -14.83
CA LEU A 65 -5.27 -6.05 -13.78
C LEU A 65 -6.72 -5.98 -14.27
N ASN A 66 -7.50 -7.00 -13.93
CA ASN A 66 -8.96 -7.00 -14.07
C ASN A 66 -9.58 -6.65 -12.73
N ILE A 67 -9.81 -5.37 -12.49
CA ILE A 67 -10.23 -4.81 -11.20
C ILE A 67 -11.32 -3.76 -11.35
N GLU A 68 -12.10 -3.59 -10.30
CA GLU A 68 -13.07 -2.52 -10.11
C GLU A 68 -12.78 -1.69 -8.87
N ALA A 69 -13.44 -0.53 -8.77
CA ALA A 69 -13.30 0.32 -7.60
C ALA A 69 -13.85 -0.38 -6.34
N GLY A 70 -13.03 -0.48 -5.31
CA GLY A 70 -13.37 -1.17 -4.06
C GLY A 70 -12.75 -2.55 -3.93
N ASP A 71 -12.17 -3.10 -4.99
CA ASP A 71 -11.47 -4.39 -4.92
C ASP A 71 -10.27 -4.33 -3.98
N LEU A 72 -9.98 -5.46 -3.34
CA LEU A 72 -8.79 -5.65 -2.52
C LEU A 72 -7.65 -6.17 -3.39
N LEU A 73 -6.48 -5.57 -3.18
CA LEU A 73 -5.24 -5.97 -3.86
C LEU A 73 -4.22 -6.47 -2.84
N ALA A 74 -3.46 -7.48 -3.22
CA ALA A 74 -2.32 -7.95 -2.46
C ALA A 74 -1.02 -7.64 -3.20
N VAL A 75 -0.08 -6.98 -2.52
CA VAL A 75 1.30 -6.81 -2.99
C VAL A 75 2.12 -7.95 -2.45
N CYS A 76 2.56 -8.85 -3.33
CA CYS A 76 3.28 -10.06 -2.98
C CYS A 76 4.71 -9.76 -2.52
N SER A 77 5.25 -10.65 -1.66
CA SER A 77 6.64 -10.55 -1.17
C SER A 77 6.97 -9.25 -0.43
N ALA A 78 5.95 -8.56 0.10
CA ALA A 78 6.10 -7.28 0.78
C ALA A 78 6.51 -7.43 2.27
N GLY A 79 6.40 -8.62 2.88
CA GLY A 79 6.71 -8.83 4.29
C GLY A 79 8.17 -8.56 4.64
N ALA A 80 9.10 -9.04 3.81
CA ALA A 80 10.51 -8.72 3.97
C ALA A 80 10.77 -7.24 3.63
N TYR A 81 11.35 -6.52 4.59
CA TYR A 81 11.66 -5.09 4.50
C TYR A 81 10.46 -4.14 4.38
N GLY A 82 9.23 -4.63 4.37
CA GLY A 82 8.03 -3.79 4.32
C GLY A 82 7.93 -2.93 5.58
N PHE A 83 7.58 -3.53 6.71
CA PHE A 83 7.47 -2.79 7.97
C PHE A 83 8.81 -2.16 8.41
N GLY A 84 9.93 -2.88 8.26
CA GLY A 84 11.25 -2.40 8.67
C GLY A 84 11.71 -1.13 7.95
N MET A 85 11.20 -0.87 6.74
CA MET A 85 11.48 0.33 5.96
C MET A 85 10.28 1.30 5.92
N SER A 86 9.17 0.96 6.57
CA SER A 86 8.01 1.85 6.65
C SER A 86 8.30 3.10 7.47
N SER A 87 7.53 4.14 7.23
CA SER A 87 7.70 5.43 7.92
C SER A 87 6.35 6.07 8.25
N ASN A 88 6.39 7.14 9.03
CA ASN A 88 5.24 8.00 9.28
C ASN A 88 5.20 9.20 8.30
N TYR A 89 5.82 9.07 7.14
CA TYR A 89 5.78 10.13 6.13
C TYR A 89 4.34 10.60 5.87
N ASN A 90 4.13 11.91 5.80
CA ASN A 90 2.82 12.55 5.75
C ASN A 90 1.90 12.23 6.95
N ALA A 91 2.47 11.99 8.14
CA ALA A 91 1.76 11.63 9.37
C ALA A 91 0.85 10.39 9.22
N ARG A 92 1.17 9.49 8.27
CA ARG A 92 0.44 8.24 8.08
C ARG A 92 0.87 7.22 9.14
N ASN A 93 -0.12 6.53 9.70
CA ASN A 93 0.12 5.44 10.65
C ASN A 93 0.64 4.21 9.93
N ARG A 94 1.60 3.49 10.52
CA ARG A 94 2.05 2.20 10.01
C ARG A 94 0.95 1.16 10.09
N ALA A 95 0.90 0.28 9.11
CA ALA A 95 -0.07 -0.81 9.04
C ALA A 95 0.13 -1.84 10.17
N ALA A 96 -0.91 -2.60 10.44
CA ALA A 96 -0.80 -3.79 11.28
C ALA A 96 0.02 -4.87 10.58
N GLU A 97 0.68 -5.73 11.36
CA GLU A 97 1.31 -6.96 10.86
C GLU A 97 0.52 -8.18 11.36
N VAL A 98 0.20 -9.05 10.43
CA VAL A 98 -0.58 -10.26 10.67
C VAL A 98 0.19 -11.46 10.13
N MET A 99 0.27 -12.52 10.91
CA MET A 99 0.78 -13.82 10.46
C MET A 99 -0.37 -14.79 10.30
N VAL A 100 -0.36 -15.51 9.19
CA VAL A 100 -1.28 -16.62 8.95
C VAL A 100 -0.49 -17.92 9.06
N ASP A 101 -0.94 -18.80 9.95
CA ASP A 101 -0.40 -20.14 10.16
C ASP A 101 -1.53 -21.14 9.97
N ASP A 102 -1.52 -21.85 8.86
CA ASP A 102 -2.63 -22.69 8.38
C ASP A 102 -3.97 -21.91 8.43
N ASN A 103 -4.86 -22.27 9.34
CA ASN A 103 -6.17 -21.67 9.52
C ASN A 103 -6.22 -20.64 10.67
N GLN A 104 -5.07 -20.30 11.24
CA GLN A 104 -4.99 -19.37 12.36
C GLN A 104 -4.44 -18.02 11.90
N VAL A 105 -5.03 -16.95 12.41
CA VAL A 105 -4.63 -15.57 12.14
C VAL A 105 -4.11 -14.95 13.42
N HIS A 106 -2.85 -14.53 13.41
CA HIS A 106 -2.18 -13.95 14.57
C HIS A 106 -1.85 -12.47 14.30
N LEU A 107 -2.35 -11.59 15.14
CA LEU A 107 -1.95 -10.18 15.12
C LEU A 107 -0.56 -10.05 15.76
N ILE A 108 0.46 -9.92 14.93
CA ILE A 108 1.87 -9.78 15.37
C ILE A 108 2.14 -8.37 15.86
N ARG A 109 1.61 -7.37 15.17
CA ARG A 109 1.72 -5.96 15.52
C ARG A 109 0.40 -5.24 15.29
N LYS A 110 -0.02 -4.48 16.28
CA LYS A 110 -1.21 -3.62 16.16
C LYS A 110 -0.93 -2.49 15.17
N ARG A 111 -2.00 -2.05 14.47
CA ARG A 111 -1.96 -0.82 13.67
C ARG A 111 -1.57 0.35 14.56
N GLU A 112 -0.66 1.17 14.10
CA GLU A 112 -0.23 2.39 14.77
C GLU A 112 -1.37 3.41 14.87
N THR A 113 -1.34 4.19 15.92
CA THR A 113 -2.28 5.30 16.16
C THR A 113 -1.52 6.62 16.17
N ILE A 114 -2.24 7.75 16.07
CA ILE A 114 -1.62 9.08 16.21
C ILE A 114 -0.94 9.22 17.59
N ALA A 115 -1.53 8.69 18.65
CA ALA A 115 -0.92 8.70 19.97
C ALA A 115 0.42 7.95 20.02
N ASP A 116 0.58 6.90 19.21
CA ASP A 116 1.85 6.19 19.08
C ASP A 116 2.92 7.03 18.40
N GLN A 117 2.55 7.81 17.39
CA GLN A 117 3.47 8.74 16.72
C GLN A 117 3.96 9.84 17.67
N LEU A 118 3.07 10.36 18.51
CA LEU A 118 3.35 11.47 19.43
C LEU A 118 4.00 11.04 20.75
N ARG A 119 4.20 9.75 20.97
CA ARG A 119 4.69 9.20 22.27
C ARG A 119 5.98 9.84 22.77
N GLY A 120 6.86 10.27 21.89
CA GLY A 120 8.15 10.88 22.21
C GLY A 120 8.14 12.41 22.28
N GLU A 121 6.97 13.03 22.07
CA GLU A 121 6.84 14.49 22.01
C GLU A 121 6.39 15.06 23.35
N ALA A 122 6.79 16.30 23.62
CA ALA A 122 6.36 17.08 24.77
C ALA A 122 5.93 18.48 24.35
N VAL A 123 4.89 18.99 25.02
CA VAL A 123 4.49 20.38 24.86
C VAL A 123 5.52 21.29 25.54
N LEU A 124 5.89 22.37 24.86
CA LEU A 124 6.79 23.36 25.47
C LEU A 124 6.12 23.99 26.70
N PRO A 125 6.88 24.20 27.78
CA PRO A 125 6.38 24.93 28.94
C PRO A 125 6.01 26.36 28.51
N GLY A 126 4.80 26.79 28.90
CA GLY A 126 4.30 28.14 28.65
C GLY A 126 5.03 29.22 29.50
#